data_9ba52a550140b1e265aaf45040858a99
#
_entry.id   9ba52a550140b1e265aaf45040858a99
#
_cell.length_a   1.000
_cell.length_b   1.000
_cell.length_c   1.000
_cell.angle_alpha   90.00
_cell.angle_beta   90.00
_cell.angle_gamma   90.00
#
_symmetry.space_group_name_H-M   'P 1'
#
loop_
_entity.id
_entity.type
_entity.pdbx_description
1 polymer ?
#
loop_
_entity_poly.entity_id
_entity_poly.type
_entity_poly.pdbx_seq_one_letter_code
_entity_poly.pdbx_strand_id
1 'polypeptide(L)'
;MGHIDVSGVEYSLSDGRVLLNDVSFRVGDGAKVALIGPNGSGKTTLIRMICGDISPDEGAVSITGGLGVMRQFIGSVRDETTVRQLLLSVAPKNIRDAAAKVLATEAAMNLEDSEKSQMAYAQSIIEWGDVGGYD
;
A
#
# COMPACT_ATOMS: atom_id res chain seq x y z
N MET A 1 -9.63 -6.21 -13.37
CA MET A 1 -9.22 -7.52 -12.85
C MET A 1 -7.76 -7.44 -12.44
N GLY A 2 -7.49 -7.75 -11.17
CA GLY A 2 -6.13 -7.71 -10.62
C GLY A 2 -5.48 -9.09 -10.60
N HIS A 3 -4.18 -9.17 -10.81
CA HIS A 3 -3.43 -10.41 -10.62
C HIS A 3 -1.99 -10.12 -10.21
N ILE A 4 -1.39 -11.08 -9.51
CA ILE A 4 0.03 -11.13 -9.20
C ILE A 4 0.62 -12.30 -9.98
N ASP A 5 1.68 -12.06 -10.71
CA ASP A 5 2.41 -13.07 -11.47
C ASP A 5 3.87 -13.06 -11.04
N VAL A 6 4.35 -14.20 -10.55
CA VAL A 6 5.73 -14.42 -10.13
C VAL A 6 6.31 -15.47 -11.04
N SER A 7 7.39 -15.18 -11.74
CA SER A 7 7.94 -16.02 -12.79
C SER A 7 9.45 -16.18 -12.64
N GLY A 8 9.89 -17.43 -12.38
CA GLY A 8 11.30 -17.80 -12.33
C GLY A 8 12.13 -17.01 -11.34
N VAL A 9 11.58 -16.61 -10.20
CA VAL A 9 12.25 -15.74 -9.25
C VAL A 9 13.34 -16.49 -8.51
N GLU A 10 14.55 -15.93 -8.55
CA GLU A 10 15.69 -16.33 -7.75
C GLU A 10 16.16 -15.19 -6.87
N TYR A 11 16.60 -15.52 -5.67
CA TYR A 11 17.17 -14.57 -4.74
C TYR A 11 18.18 -15.22 -3.80
N SER A 12 19.35 -14.61 -3.71
CA SER A 12 20.42 -15.01 -2.82
C SER A 12 20.70 -13.94 -1.78
N LEU A 13 21.05 -14.38 -0.59
CA LEU A 13 21.52 -13.50 0.47
C LEU A 13 22.96 -13.04 0.20
N SER A 14 23.37 -11.97 0.86
CA SER A 14 24.73 -11.42 0.75
C SER A 14 25.84 -12.40 1.17
N ASP A 15 25.49 -13.44 1.91
CA ASP A 15 26.39 -14.54 2.30
C ASP A 15 26.50 -15.64 1.22
N GLY A 16 25.83 -15.46 0.07
CA GLY A 16 25.80 -16.42 -1.04
C GLY A 16 24.79 -17.56 -0.88
N ARG A 17 24.02 -17.59 0.20
CA ARG A 17 22.98 -18.61 0.41
C ARG A 17 21.76 -18.30 -0.46
N VAL A 18 21.37 -19.26 -1.31
CA VAL A 18 20.16 -19.16 -2.12
C VAL A 18 18.94 -19.28 -1.21
N LEU A 19 18.09 -18.27 -1.20
CA LEU A 19 16.88 -18.21 -0.40
C LEU A 19 15.64 -18.60 -1.22
N LEU A 20 15.57 -18.16 -2.48
CA LEU A 20 14.52 -18.49 -3.44
C LEU A 20 15.19 -19.03 -4.71
N ASN A 21 14.65 -20.12 -5.25
CA ASN A 21 15.18 -20.76 -6.45
C ASN A 21 14.00 -21.14 -7.37
N ASP A 22 13.97 -20.55 -8.56
CA ASP A 22 12.99 -20.78 -9.62
C ASP A 22 11.52 -20.76 -9.11
N VAL A 23 11.16 -19.73 -8.34
CA VAL A 23 9.83 -19.60 -7.79
C VAL A 23 8.89 -19.01 -8.84
N SER A 24 7.85 -19.78 -9.18
CA SER A 24 6.83 -19.35 -10.15
C SER A 24 5.44 -19.69 -9.64
N PHE A 25 4.55 -18.69 -9.63
CA PHE A 25 3.12 -18.88 -9.36
C PHE A 25 2.32 -17.65 -9.81
N ARG A 26 1.01 -17.84 -9.90
CA ARG A 26 0.09 -16.77 -10.23
C ARG A 26 -1.09 -16.73 -9.26
N VAL A 27 -1.43 -15.54 -8.79
CA VAL A 27 -2.65 -15.27 -8.02
C VAL A 27 -3.59 -14.47 -8.91
N GLY A 28 -4.69 -15.07 -9.32
CA GLY A 28 -5.70 -14.43 -10.16
C GLY A 28 -6.72 -13.63 -9.36
N ASP A 29 -7.57 -12.93 -10.09
CA ASP A 29 -8.67 -12.14 -9.52
C ASP A 29 -9.59 -13.01 -8.66
N GLY A 30 -9.97 -12.54 -7.48
CA GLY A 30 -10.80 -13.26 -6.51
C GLY A 30 -10.14 -14.45 -5.82
N ALA A 31 -8.93 -14.84 -6.19
CA ALA A 31 -8.21 -15.95 -5.55
C ALA A 31 -7.72 -15.57 -4.14
N LYS A 32 -7.81 -16.53 -3.22
CA LYS A 32 -7.25 -16.43 -1.86
C LYS A 32 -6.13 -17.45 -1.73
N VAL A 33 -4.91 -16.98 -1.53
CA VAL A 33 -3.70 -17.82 -1.46
C VAL A 33 -2.97 -17.60 -0.15
N ALA A 34 -2.52 -18.68 0.48
CA ALA A 34 -1.68 -18.65 1.67
C ALA A 34 -0.26 -19.10 1.32
N LEU A 35 0.72 -18.34 1.77
CA LEU A 35 2.14 -18.68 1.66
C LEU A 35 2.58 -19.33 2.97
N ILE A 36 2.91 -20.61 2.92
CA ILE A 36 3.21 -21.45 4.09
C ILE A 36 4.65 -21.94 4.02
N GLY A 37 5.33 -21.97 5.16
CA GLY A 37 6.68 -22.49 5.28
C GLY A 37 7.29 -22.16 6.63
N PRO A 38 8.41 -22.81 7.01
CA PRO A 38 9.12 -22.50 8.24
C PRO A 38 9.71 -21.09 8.26
N ASN A 39 10.06 -20.58 9.43
CA ASN A 39 10.76 -19.32 9.57
C ASN A 39 12.11 -19.39 8.83
N GLY A 40 12.48 -18.33 8.11
CA GLY A 40 13.70 -18.27 7.32
C GLY A 40 13.62 -18.95 5.95
N SER A 41 12.44 -19.41 5.50
CA SER A 41 12.23 -20.01 4.17
C SER A 41 12.07 -19.00 3.03
N GLY A 42 12.14 -17.69 3.31
CA GLY A 42 12.03 -16.65 2.29
C GLY A 42 10.64 -16.09 2.07
N LYS A 43 9.63 -16.43 2.89
CA LYS A 43 8.26 -15.90 2.76
C LYS A 43 8.21 -14.37 2.80
N THR A 44 8.83 -13.77 3.80
CA THR A 44 8.89 -12.30 3.95
C THR A 44 9.63 -11.66 2.79
N THR A 45 10.72 -12.27 2.33
CA THR A 45 11.49 -11.81 1.17
C THR A 45 10.64 -11.80 -0.09
N LEU A 46 9.89 -12.87 -0.35
CA LEU A 46 8.98 -12.95 -1.49
C LEU A 46 7.86 -11.89 -1.41
N ILE A 47 7.27 -11.67 -0.25
CA ILE A 47 6.28 -10.61 -0.05
C ILE A 47 6.89 -9.23 -0.31
N ARG A 48 8.11 -8.96 0.16
CA ARG A 48 8.81 -7.70 -0.11
C ARG A 48 9.10 -7.48 -1.59
N MET A 49 9.37 -8.54 -2.36
CA MET A 49 9.49 -8.47 -3.82
C MET A 49 8.15 -8.13 -4.48
N ILE A 50 7.06 -8.75 -4.03
CA ILE A 50 5.70 -8.43 -4.51
C ILE A 50 5.34 -6.98 -4.20
N CYS A 51 5.75 -6.45 -3.04
CA CYS A 51 5.54 -5.05 -2.67
C CYS A 51 6.45 -4.07 -3.44
N GLY A 52 7.47 -4.56 -4.16
CA GLY A 52 8.45 -3.73 -4.86
C GLY A 52 9.57 -3.16 -3.95
N ASP A 53 9.66 -3.63 -2.70
CA ASP A 53 10.69 -3.18 -1.73
C ASP A 53 12.09 -3.71 -2.08
N ILE A 54 12.17 -4.88 -2.72
CA ILE A 54 13.41 -5.51 -3.18
C ILE A 54 13.20 -6.12 -4.55
N SER A 55 14.27 -6.20 -5.35
CA SER A 55 14.26 -6.83 -6.66
C SER A 55 14.81 -8.26 -6.59
N PRO A 56 14.30 -9.22 -7.37
CA PRO A 56 14.90 -10.54 -7.50
C PRO A 56 16.24 -10.46 -8.24
N ASP A 57 17.10 -11.46 -8.02
CA ASP A 57 18.35 -11.60 -8.79
C ASP A 57 18.06 -12.07 -10.22
N GLU A 58 17.10 -12.98 -10.37
CA GLU A 58 16.58 -13.43 -11.66
C GLU A 58 15.06 -13.56 -11.60
N GLY A 59 14.43 -13.61 -12.77
CA GLY A 59 12.97 -13.69 -12.89
C GLY A 59 12.29 -12.34 -12.78
N ALA A 60 10.97 -12.37 -12.65
CA ALA A 60 10.14 -11.16 -12.62
C ALA A 60 8.90 -11.31 -11.73
N VAL A 61 8.50 -10.19 -11.13
CA VAL A 61 7.20 -10.04 -10.44
C VAL A 61 6.41 -8.99 -11.19
N SER A 62 5.20 -9.34 -11.62
CA SER A 62 4.27 -8.45 -12.31
C SER A 62 2.96 -8.35 -11.53
N ILE A 63 2.46 -7.14 -11.38
CA ILE A 63 1.21 -6.85 -10.69
C ILE A 63 0.33 -6.03 -11.61
N THR A 64 -0.91 -6.47 -11.77
CA THR A 64 -1.93 -5.73 -12.51
C THR A 64 -3.04 -5.32 -11.55
N GLY A 65 -3.45 -4.08 -11.60
CA GLY A 65 -4.41 -3.48 -10.67
C GLY A 65 -3.74 -2.79 -9.48
N GLY A 66 -4.52 -2.43 -8.47
CA GLY A 66 -4.04 -1.82 -7.24
C GLY A 66 -3.49 -2.86 -6.26
N LEU A 67 -2.39 -2.55 -5.59
CA LEU A 67 -1.82 -3.38 -4.52
C LEU A 67 -2.04 -2.70 -3.16
N GLY A 68 -2.75 -3.38 -2.26
CA GLY A 68 -2.83 -3.02 -0.85
C GLY A 68 -1.97 -3.96 -0.01
N VAL A 69 -1.17 -3.42 0.89
CA VAL A 69 -0.26 -4.20 1.74
C VAL A 69 -0.55 -3.93 3.20
N MET A 70 -0.90 -4.99 3.95
CA MET A 70 -0.98 -4.92 5.41
C MET A 70 0.33 -5.41 6.02
N ARG A 71 1.05 -4.52 6.69
CA ARG A 71 2.33 -4.85 7.32
C ARG A 71 2.14 -5.64 8.62
N GLN A 72 3.08 -6.51 8.95
CA GLN A 72 3.03 -7.42 10.11
C GLN A 72 2.87 -6.71 11.46
N PHE A 73 3.32 -5.47 11.58
CA PHE A 73 3.37 -4.71 12.84
C PHE A 73 2.36 -3.55 12.92
N ILE A 74 1.25 -3.61 12.18
CA ILE A 74 0.20 -2.57 12.27
C ILE A 74 -0.31 -2.41 13.71
N GLY A 75 -0.37 -3.49 14.50
CA GLY A 75 -0.78 -3.45 15.93
C GLY A 75 0.28 -2.92 16.91
N SER A 76 1.47 -2.59 16.46
CA SER A 76 2.56 -2.05 17.30
C SER A 76 2.89 -0.58 17.04
N VAL A 77 1.99 0.14 16.39
CA VAL A 77 2.05 1.61 16.30
C VAL A 77 1.97 2.18 17.72
N ARG A 78 3.08 2.73 18.21
CA ARG A 78 3.23 3.30 19.57
C ARG A 78 3.51 4.80 19.53
N ASP A 79 3.33 5.42 18.39
CA ASP A 79 3.43 6.86 18.19
C ASP A 79 2.03 7.52 18.33
N GLU A 80 1.97 8.82 18.15
CA GLU A 80 0.73 9.61 18.20
C GLU A 80 -0.11 9.49 16.92
N THR A 81 0.15 8.50 16.06
CA THR A 81 -0.60 8.27 14.82
C THR A 81 -2.06 7.94 15.16
N THR A 82 -2.97 8.73 14.66
CA THR A 82 -4.42 8.47 14.83
C THR A 82 -4.86 7.30 13.97
N VAL A 83 -5.97 6.64 14.35
CA VAL A 83 -6.60 5.57 13.54
C VAL A 83 -6.89 6.07 12.12
N ARG A 84 -7.36 7.30 11.96
CA ARG A 84 -7.59 7.93 10.65
C ARG A 84 -6.32 7.99 9.81
N GLN A 85 -5.20 8.43 10.38
CA GLN A 85 -3.90 8.50 9.68
C GLN A 85 -3.43 7.11 9.28
N LEU A 86 -3.62 6.11 10.16
CA LEU A 86 -3.25 4.73 9.87
C LEU A 86 -4.06 4.17 8.69
N LEU A 87 -5.38 4.38 8.67
CA LEU A 87 -6.24 3.94 7.57
C LEU A 87 -5.87 4.65 6.25
N LEU A 88 -5.65 5.95 6.29
CA LEU A 88 -5.22 6.71 5.12
C LEU A 88 -3.85 6.26 4.61
N SER A 89 -2.94 5.78 5.45
CA SER A 89 -1.62 5.32 5.02
C SER A 89 -1.67 4.13 4.06
N VAL A 90 -2.71 3.30 4.15
CA VAL A 90 -2.93 2.12 3.30
C VAL A 90 -3.94 2.37 2.17
N ALA A 91 -4.59 3.53 2.17
CA ALA A 91 -5.57 3.89 1.14
C ALA A 91 -4.91 4.15 -0.23
N PRO A 92 -5.63 3.99 -1.34
CA PRO A 92 -5.19 4.39 -2.67
C PRO A 92 -4.73 5.86 -2.73
N LYS A 93 -3.81 6.16 -3.65
CA LYS A 93 -3.19 7.50 -3.74
C LYS A 93 -4.22 8.62 -3.91
N ASN A 94 -5.23 8.43 -4.76
CA ASN A 94 -6.30 9.42 -5.00
C ASN A 94 -7.07 9.75 -3.72
N ILE A 95 -7.36 8.76 -2.87
CA ILE A 95 -8.02 8.95 -1.57
C ILE A 95 -7.10 9.68 -0.60
N ARG A 96 -5.83 9.31 -0.53
CA ARG A 96 -4.83 10.00 0.32
C ARG A 96 -4.66 11.46 -0.05
N ASP A 97 -4.55 11.76 -1.35
CA ASP A 97 -4.38 13.13 -1.86
C ASP A 97 -5.62 13.99 -1.55
N ALA A 98 -6.82 13.45 -1.74
CA ALA A 98 -8.06 14.13 -1.41
C ALA A 98 -8.20 14.38 0.11
N ALA A 99 -7.85 13.40 0.96
CA ALA A 99 -7.84 13.56 2.41
C ALA A 99 -6.87 14.65 2.87
N ALA A 100 -5.66 14.69 2.30
CA ALA A 100 -4.68 15.72 2.59
C ALA A 100 -5.18 17.13 2.21
N LYS A 101 -5.90 17.24 1.08
CA LYS A 101 -6.50 18.49 0.63
C LYS A 101 -7.60 18.97 1.57
N VAL A 102 -8.48 18.07 2.03
CA VAL A 102 -9.52 18.40 3.03
C VAL A 102 -8.87 18.93 4.31
N LEU A 103 -7.88 18.26 4.85
CA LEU A 103 -7.19 18.69 6.08
C LEU A 103 -6.50 20.04 5.92
N ALA A 104 -5.86 20.28 4.78
CA ALA A 104 -5.18 21.56 4.50
C ALA A 104 -6.17 22.72 4.39
N THR A 105 -7.30 22.52 3.70
CA THR A 105 -8.32 23.57 3.52
C THR A 105 -9.11 23.83 4.80
N GLU A 106 -9.36 22.80 5.61
CA GLU A 106 -9.95 22.94 6.94
C GLU A 106 -9.04 23.77 7.87
N ALA A 107 -7.75 23.45 7.90
CA ALA A 107 -6.77 24.21 8.69
C ALA A 107 -6.68 25.68 8.24
N ALA A 108 -6.68 25.93 6.92
CA ALA A 108 -6.65 27.29 6.37
C ALA A 108 -7.93 28.08 6.74
N MET A 109 -9.09 27.45 6.68
CA MET A 109 -10.36 28.08 7.08
C MET A 109 -10.39 28.41 8.57
N ASN A 110 -9.81 27.55 9.44
CA ASN A 110 -9.72 27.79 10.87
C ASN A 110 -8.73 28.93 11.24
N LEU A 111 -7.72 29.18 10.38
CA LEU A 111 -6.77 30.28 10.56
C LEU A 111 -7.31 31.61 10.06
N GLU A 112 -7.99 31.60 8.93
CA GLU A 112 -8.57 32.78 8.28
C GLU A 112 -9.94 32.44 7.72
N ASP A 113 -10.99 32.82 8.45
CA ASP A 113 -12.39 32.61 8.03
C ASP A 113 -12.79 33.66 6.99
N SER A 114 -12.41 33.39 5.75
CA SER A 114 -12.75 34.18 4.57
C SER A 114 -13.66 33.40 3.61
N GLU A 115 -14.43 34.10 2.79
CA GLU A 115 -15.26 33.47 1.76
C GLU A 115 -14.42 32.54 0.86
N LYS A 116 -13.18 32.94 0.55
CA LYS A 116 -12.24 32.16 -0.26
C LYS A 116 -11.85 30.85 0.43
N SER A 117 -11.54 30.88 1.74
CA SER A 117 -11.17 29.68 2.51
C SER A 117 -12.36 28.74 2.70
N GLN A 118 -13.55 29.27 2.92
CA GLN A 118 -14.79 28.49 3.01
C GLN A 118 -15.12 27.79 1.68
N MET A 119 -14.99 28.49 0.55
CA MET A 119 -15.18 27.87 -0.78
C MET A 119 -14.14 26.80 -1.08
N ALA A 120 -12.88 27.01 -0.74
CA ALA A 120 -11.83 26.03 -0.93
C ALA A 120 -12.09 24.74 -0.10
N TYR A 121 -12.56 24.89 1.13
CA TYR A 121 -12.94 23.77 1.98
C TYR A 121 -14.14 23.03 1.40
N ALA A 122 -15.20 23.73 1.02
CA ALA A 122 -16.38 23.12 0.38
C ALA A 122 -16.02 22.33 -0.88
N GLN A 123 -15.16 22.87 -1.73
CA GLN A 123 -14.67 22.18 -2.93
C GLN A 123 -13.89 20.92 -2.58
N SER A 124 -13.04 20.96 -1.56
CA SER A 124 -12.27 19.79 -1.14
C SER A 124 -13.15 18.65 -0.59
N ILE A 125 -14.26 18.98 0.07
CA ILE A 125 -15.26 18.00 0.55
C ILE A 125 -15.98 17.33 -0.64
N ILE A 126 -16.31 18.08 -1.69
CA ILE A 126 -16.89 17.51 -2.91
C ILE A 126 -15.90 16.52 -3.55
N GLU A 127 -14.65 16.93 -3.76
CA GLU A 127 -13.62 16.07 -4.31
C GLU A 127 -13.36 14.80 -3.47
N TRP A 128 -13.45 14.92 -2.15
CA TRP A 128 -13.38 13.77 -1.23
C TRP A 128 -14.53 12.78 -1.48
N GLY A 129 -15.75 13.26 -1.67
CA GLY A 129 -16.89 12.42 -2.03
C GLY A 129 -16.72 11.74 -3.39
N ASP A 130 -16.21 12.47 -4.41
CA ASP A 130 -16.03 11.97 -5.77
C ASP A 130 -15.02 10.81 -5.85
N VAL A 131 -14.04 10.75 -4.97
CA VAL A 131 -13.07 9.65 -4.91
C VAL A 131 -13.49 8.48 -4.00
N GLY A 132 -14.73 8.52 -3.47
CA GLY A 132 -15.23 7.47 -2.57
C GLY A 132 -14.67 7.58 -1.15
N GLY A 133 -14.38 8.78 -0.68
CA GLY A 133 -13.80 9.00 0.65
C GLY A 133 -14.73 8.68 1.83
N TYR A 134 -16.02 8.49 1.54
CA TYR A 134 -17.05 8.10 2.52
C TYR A 134 -17.39 6.59 2.49
N ASP A 135 -16.89 5.84 1.50
CA ASP A 135 -17.11 4.39 1.34
C ASP A 135 -15.96 3.62 2.00
#